data_f8a1ead2a5f1f5b94b91930a9b9780b3
#
_entry.id   f8a1ead2a5f1f5b94b91930a9b9780b3
#
_cell.length_a   1.000
_cell.length_b   1.000
_cell.length_c   1.000
_cell.angle_alpha   90.00
_cell.angle_beta   90.00
_cell.angle_gamma   90.00
#
_symmetry.space_group_name_H-M   'P 1'
#
loop_
_entity.id
_entity.type
_entity.pdbx_description
1 polymer ?
#
loop_
_entity_poly.entity_id
_entity_poly.type
_entity_poly.pdbx_seq_one_letter_code
_entity_poly.pdbx_strand_id
1 'polypeptide(L)'
;MTLSSFGKILTVLDLYSTARPIINVDTISEELGLSKPTSYRYLKELVSAELLQRMSGTSGDYTLGPKIAVLDFISRTTDPLVTISIPFMKKIAERTEFCCLLTQLNQDSCIDVHHEIFKDTPLLSYGRGCPRPVYVGSSPKIIMAHLPKAKILDYYQRFSNELAQVNFAQDEDDFLQQMRKIKKQGYYFSNGELDAEIAGLSVPIRFSSKDAPYALTLLASKNRFEFVNLQKLIEILQDNAEQIEKQVEVLNTSFNIELT
;
A
#
# COMPACT_ATOMS: atom_id res chain seq x y z
N MET A 1 -17.40 8.93 -13.89
CA MET A 1 -16.93 10.29 -14.28
C MET A 1 -16.16 10.17 -15.59
N THR A 2 -16.53 10.94 -16.62
CA THR A 2 -15.74 11.02 -17.86
C THR A 2 -14.48 11.83 -17.60
N LEU A 3 -13.31 11.19 -17.72
CA LEU A 3 -12.02 11.87 -17.56
C LEU A 3 -11.86 12.98 -18.62
N SER A 4 -11.29 14.12 -18.21
CA SER A 4 -10.86 15.17 -19.13
C SER A 4 -9.78 14.65 -20.09
N SER A 5 -9.47 15.39 -21.15
CA SER A 5 -8.37 15.03 -22.06
C SER A 5 -7.03 14.90 -21.33
N PHE A 6 -6.80 15.72 -20.30
CA PHE A 6 -5.61 15.65 -19.45
C PHE A 6 -5.63 14.42 -18.54
N GLY A 7 -6.79 14.05 -18.01
CA GLY A 7 -6.95 12.82 -17.22
C GLY A 7 -6.64 11.57 -18.07
N LYS A 8 -7.10 11.55 -19.32
CA LYS A 8 -6.85 10.42 -20.23
C LYS A 8 -5.38 10.21 -20.59
N ILE A 9 -4.55 11.24 -20.63
CA ILE A 9 -3.10 11.05 -20.86
C ILE A 9 -2.44 10.35 -19.67
N LEU A 10 -2.90 10.62 -18.45
CA LEU A 10 -2.35 10.00 -17.24
C LEU A 10 -2.72 8.52 -17.12
N THR A 11 -3.88 8.09 -17.66
CA THR A 11 -4.27 6.66 -17.65
C THR A 11 -3.34 5.77 -18.48
N VAL A 12 -2.48 6.34 -19.33
CA VAL A 12 -1.42 5.58 -20.00
C VAL A 12 -0.44 4.99 -18.98
N LEU A 13 -0.19 5.67 -17.86
CA LEU A 13 0.68 5.17 -16.80
C LEU A 13 0.08 3.97 -16.07
N ASP A 14 -1.24 3.85 -16.01
CA ASP A 14 -1.96 2.74 -15.36
C ASP A 14 -1.84 1.43 -16.16
N LEU A 15 -1.39 1.50 -17.44
CA LEU A 15 -1.15 0.33 -18.26
C LEU A 15 0.13 -0.44 -17.89
N TYR A 16 1.04 0.20 -17.13
CA TYR A 16 2.28 -0.42 -16.68
C TYR A 16 2.04 -1.31 -15.45
N SER A 17 2.69 -2.46 -15.46
CA SER A 17 2.75 -3.37 -14.32
C SER A 17 4.05 -4.16 -14.35
N THR A 18 4.34 -4.91 -13.29
CA THR A 18 5.48 -5.85 -13.29
C THR A 18 5.38 -6.92 -14.38
N ALA A 19 4.17 -7.30 -14.76
CA ALA A 19 3.91 -8.22 -15.87
C ALA A 19 3.93 -7.52 -17.23
N ARG A 20 3.72 -6.21 -17.29
CA ARG A 20 3.74 -5.39 -18.51
C ARG A 20 4.63 -4.16 -18.32
N PRO A 21 5.95 -4.31 -18.26
CA PRO A 21 6.89 -3.20 -18.06
C PRO A 21 7.14 -2.35 -19.30
N ILE A 22 6.64 -2.79 -20.45
CA ILE A 22 6.83 -2.17 -21.77
C ILE A 22 5.48 -2.04 -22.44
N ILE A 23 5.21 -0.88 -23.04
CA ILE A 23 4.02 -0.62 -23.87
C ILE A 23 4.42 0.04 -25.18
N ASN A 24 3.52 -0.05 -26.15
CA ASN A 24 3.65 0.63 -27.44
C ASN A 24 2.35 1.34 -27.82
N VAL A 25 2.35 1.98 -29.00
CA VAL A 25 1.18 2.72 -29.46
C VAL A 25 -0.05 1.84 -29.68
N ASP A 26 0.15 0.58 -30.08
CA ASP A 26 -0.95 -0.35 -30.32
C ASP A 26 -1.62 -0.74 -28.99
N THR A 27 -0.83 -1.05 -27.97
CA THR A 27 -1.31 -1.30 -26.60
C THR A 27 -2.19 -0.13 -26.10
N ILE A 28 -1.72 1.12 -26.25
CA ILE A 28 -2.49 2.29 -25.81
C ILE A 28 -3.79 2.45 -26.61
N SER A 29 -3.71 2.24 -27.93
CA SER A 29 -4.86 2.36 -28.81
C SER A 29 -5.95 1.35 -28.47
N GLU A 30 -5.59 0.10 -28.22
CA GLU A 30 -6.49 -0.99 -27.89
C GLU A 30 -7.08 -0.86 -26.48
N GLU A 31 -6.23 -0.68 -25.46
CA GLU A 31 -6.65 -0.67 -24.06
C GLU A 31 -7.47 0.58 -23.68
N LEU A 32 -7.13 1.74 -24.26
CA LEU A 32 -7.81 3.00 -23.95
C LEU A 32 -8.84 3.43 -24.99
N GLY A 33 -9.02 2.64 -26.07
CA GLY A 33 -9.96 2.97 -27.15
C GLY A 33 -9.60 4.26 -27.89
N LEU A 34 -8.30 4.56 -28.07
CA LEU A 34 -7.81 5.78 -28.70
C LEU A 34 -7.36 5.54 -30.14
N SER A 35 -7.44 6.57 -30.98
CA SER A 35 -6.82 6.51 -32.31
C SER A 35 -5.28 6.52 -32.19
N LYS A 36 -4.59 5.81 -33.08
CA LYS A 36 -3.11 5.80 -33.11
C LYS A 36 -2.48 7.21 -33.12
N PRO A 37 -2.98 8.20 -33.88
CA PRO A 37 -2.45 9.58 -33.81
C PRO A 37 -2.58 10.18 -32.39
N THR A 38 -3.68 9.92 -31.70
CA THR A 38 -3.88 10.37 -30.29
C THR A 38 -2.92 9.69 -29.36
N SER A 39 -2.74 8.38 -29.48
CA SER A 39 -1.80 7.58 -28.69
C SER A 39 -0.36 8.07 -28.87
N TYR A 40 0.07 8.35 -30.11
CA TYR A 40 1.39 8.95 -30.36
C TYR A 40 1.56 10.31 -29.70
N ARG A 41 0.52 11.16 -29.75
CA ARG A 41 0.56 12.46 -29.05
C ARG A 41 0.73 12.31 -27.55
N TYR A 42 0.01 11.38 -26.93
CA TYR A 42 0.13 11.11 -25.51
C TYR A 42 1.52 10.58 -25.12
N LEU A 43 2.05 9.64 -25.88
CA LEU A 43 3.42 9.14 -25.71
C LEU A 43 4.45 10.27 -25.81
N LYS A 44 4.32 11.15 -26.80
CA LYS A 44 5.22 12.29 -26.98
C LYS A 44 5.22 13.22 -25.76
N GLU A 45 4.04 13.56 -25.25
CA GLU A 45 3.92 14.43 -24.05
C GLU A 45 4.50 13.76 -22.80
N LEU A 46 4.23 12.48 -22.59
CA LEU A 46 4.76 11.73 -21.44
C LEU A 46 6.29 11.57 -21.53
N VAL A 47 6.84 11.38 -22.72
CA VAL A 47 8.30 11.35 -22.93
C VAL A 47 8.91 12.73 -22.71
N SER A 48 8.27 13.80 -23.21
CA SER A 48 8.73 15.18 -22.96
C SER A 48 8.72 15.54 -21.48
N ALA A 49 7.79 14.96 -20.71
CA ALA A 49 7.71 15.11 -19.27
C ALA A 49 8.66 14.16 -18.49
N GLU A 50 9.43 13.32 -19.17
CA GLU A 50 10.34 12.30 -18.60
C GLU A 50 9.60 11.20 -17.80
N LEU A 51 8.27 11.14 -17.90
CA LEU A 51 7.45 10.09 -17.29
C LEU A 51 7.57 8.76 -18.00
N LEU A 52 7.82 8.82 -19.32
CA LEU A 52 8.15 7.68 -20.18
C LEU A 52 9.49 7.91 -20.88
N GLN A 53 10.11 6.84 -21.34
CA GLN A 53 11.28 6.86 -22.20
C GLN A 53 11.17 5.80 -23.30
N ARG A 54 11.76 6.09 -24.47
CA ARG A 54 11.87 5.11 -25.56
C ARG A 54 12.93 4.07 -25.21
N MET A 55 12.63 2.82 -25.53
CA MET A 55 13.65 1.78 -25.44
C MET A 55 14.64 1.88 -26.59
N SER A 56 15.92 1.82 -26.27
CA SER A 56 16.97 1.75 -27.28
C SER A 56 16.95 0.39 -27.99
N GLY A 57 17.05 0.40 -29.32
CA GLY A 57 17.10 -0.83 -30.14
C GLY A 57 15.73 -1.41 -30.51
N THR A 58 14.61 -0.79 -30.11
CA THR A 58 13.26 -1.17 -30.53
C THR A 58 12.57 -0.06 -31.28
N SER A 59 11.65 -0.41 -32.19
CA SER A 59 10.86 0.57 -32.94
C SER A 59 9.49 0.74 -32.28
N GLY A 60 9.37 1.76 -31.44
CA GLY A 60 8.07 2.17 -30.90
C GLY A 60 7.68 1.62 -29.54
N ASP A 61 8.64 1.07 -28.77
CA ASP A 61 8.44 0.61 -27.40
C ASP A 61 8.84 1.67 -26.38
N TYR A 62 8.07 1.73 -25.30
CA TYR A 62 8.24 2.70 -24.21
C TYR A 62 8.22 2.01 -22.86
N THR A 63 9.07 2.48 -21.95
CA THR A 63 9.11 2.09 -20.55
C THR A 63 8.95 3.31 -19.66
N LEU A 64 8.76 3.11 -18.35
CA LEU A 64 8.72 4.21 -17.38
C LEU A 64 10.02 5.02 -17.44
N GLY A 65 9.89 6.34 -17.40
CA GLY A 65 10.99 7.28 -17.50
C GLY A 65 11.63 7.59 -16.13
N PRO A 66 12.80 8.27 -16.14
CA PRO A 66 13.60 8.53 -14.94
C PRO A 66 12.87 9.39 -13.90
N LYS A 67 11.93 10.23 -14.32
CA LYS A 67 11.16 11.10 -13.43
C LYS A 67 10.36 10.32 -12.39
N ILE A 68 9.94 9.09 -12.71
CA ILE A 68 9.24 8.21 -11.74
C ILE A 68 10.13 7.95 -10.52
N ALA A 69 11.40 7.61 -10.73
CA ALA A 69 12.34 7.38 -9.63
C ALA A 69 12.62 8.66 -8.82
N VAL A 70 12.68 9.83 -9.48
CA VAL A 70 12.84 11.13 -8.80
C VAL A 70 11.62 11.44 -7.93
N LEU A 71 10.40 11.24 -8.44
CA LEU A 71 9.18 11.49 -7.69
C LEU A 71 9.03 10.51 -6.51
N ASP A 72 9.38 9.23 -6.69
CA ASP A 72 9.43 8.26 -5.59
C ASP A 72 10.42 8.69 -4.50
N PHE A 73 11.62 9.13 -4.88
CA PHE A 73 12.61 9.64 -3.92
C PHE A 73 12.08 10.84 -3.13
N ILE A 74 11.53 11.84 -3.82
CA ILE A 74 10.96 13.03 -3.19
C ILE A 74 9.84 12.63 -2.22
N SER A 75 8.88 11.82 -2.68
CA SER A 75 7.75 11.36 -1.85
C SER A 75 8.23 10.70 -0.55
N ARG A 76 9.20 9.81 -0.63
CA ARG A 76 9.72 9.08 0.54
C ARG A 76 10.52 9.94 1.51
N THR A 77 11.22 10.94 1.00
CA THR A 77 12.08 11.80 1.83
C THR A 77 11.34 12.99 2.43
N THR A 78 10.18 13.34 1.87
CA THR A 78 9.38 14.49 2.34
C THR A 78 8.10 14.09 3.07
N ASP A 79 7.68 12.82 3.01
CA ASP A 79 6.54 12.35 3.80
C ASP A 79 6.92 12.28 5.29
N PRO A 80 6.30 13.10 6.16
CA PRO A 80 6.64 13.12 7.59
C PRO A 80 6.38 11.79 8.29
N LEU A 81 5.33 11.06 7.91
CA LEU A 81 5.02 9.76 8.51
C LEU A 81 6.10 8.73 8.17
N VAL A 82 6.50 8.68 6.91
CA VAL A 82 7.56 7.74 6.47
C VAL A 82 8.86 8.06 7.18
N THR A 83 9.29 9.33 7.18
CA THR A 83 10.56 9.76 7.78
C THR A 83 10.62 9.53 9.28
N ILE A 84 9.53 9.79 10.01
CA ILE A 84 9.41 9.51 11.45
C ILE A 84 9.39 8.00 11.72
N SER A 85 8.72 7.21 10.88
CA SER A 85 8.54 5.77 11.11
C SER A 85 9.84 4.97 10.93
N ILE A 86 10.72 5.37 10.03
CA ILE A 86 11.95 4.64 9.68
C ILE A 86 12.80 4.25 10.91
N PRO A 87 13.18 5.14 11.83
CA PRO A 87 13.99 4.78 12.98
C PRO A 87 13.30 3.77 13.93
N PHE A 88 11.98 3.86 14.07
CA PHE A 88 11.20 2.90 14.84
C PHE A 88 11.17 1.54 14.14
N MET A 89 10.91 1.52 12.84
CA MET A 89 10.85 0.30 12.05
C MET A 89 12.19 -0.45 12.04
N LYS A 90 13.33 0.26 11.93
CA LYS A 90 14.66 -0.32 12.06
C LYS A 90 14.85 -0.99 13.41
N LYS A 91 14.54 -0.28 14.50
CA LYS A 91 14.64 -0.81 15.85
C LYS A 91 13.74 -2.02 16.08
N ILE A 92 12.52 -2.01 15.52
CA ILE A 92 11.60 -3.15 15.58
C ILE A 92 12.20 -4.33 14.82
N ALA A 93 12.65 -4.15 13.58
CA ALA A 93 13.21 -5.20 12.74
C ALA A 93 14.45 -5.82 13.38
N GLU A 94 15.37 -5.01 13.92
CA GLU A 94 16.56 -5.48 14.64
C GLU A 94 16.21 -6.28 15.91
N ARG A 95 15.23 -5.80 16.69
CA ARG A 95 14.83 -6.42 17.95
C ARG A 95 14.05 -7.72 17.79
N THR A 96 13.21 -7.77 16.77
CA THR A 96 12.31 -8.91 16.53
C THR A 96 12.87 -9.89 15.51
N GLU A 97 13.81 -9.42 14.68
CA GLU A 97 14.32 -10.14 13.52
C GLU A 97 13.23 -10.48 12.48
N PHE A 98 12.17 -9.68 12.40
CA PHE A 98 11.11 -9.75 11.42
C PHE A 98 11.24 -8.60 10.41
N CYS A 99 10.71 -8.78 9.22
CA CYS A 99 10.49 -7.68 8.30
C CYS A 99 9.43 -6.74 8.87
N CYS A 100 9.68 -5.42 8.83
CA CYS A 100 8.74 -4.42 9.29
C CYS A 100 8.26 -3.58 8.11
N LEU A 101 6.95 -3.50 7.90
CA LEU A 101 6.32 -2.81 6.78
C LEU A 101 5.48 -1.63 7.28
N LEU A 102 5.51 -0.53 6.55
CA LEU A 102 4.56 0.57 6.68
C LEU A 102 3.64 0.54 5.45
N THR A 103 2.36 0.25 5.69
CA THR A 103 1.34 0.09 4.64
C THR A 103 0.38 1.26 4.66
N GLN A 104 0.05 1.79 3.49
CA GLN A 104 -0.94 2.83 3.27
C GLN A 104 -2.13 2.27 2.48
N LEU A 105 -3.35 2.70 2.86
CA LEU A 105 -4.54 2.52 2.04
C LEU A 105 -4.56 3.57 0.92
N ASN A 106 -4.69 3.12 -0.32
CA ASN A 106 -4.85 3.96 -1.49
C ASN A 106 -6.05 3.49 -2.31
N GLN A 107 -7.18 4.19 -2.17
CA GLN A 107 -8.45 3.81 -2.80
C GLN A 107 -8.79 2.33 -2.53
N ASP A 108 -8.71 1.48 -3.55
CA ASP A 108 -9.10 0.07 -3.54
C ASP A 108 -7.92 -0.89 -3.38
N SER A 109 -6.76 -0.37 -3.04
CA SER A 109 -5.53 -1.14 -2.83
C SER A 109 -4.78 -0.68 -1.59
N CYS A 110 -3.95 -1.54 -1.06
CA CYS A 110 -2.94 -1.18 -0.09
C CYS A 110 -1.56 -1.17 -0.75
N ILE A 111 -0.74 -0.20 -0.38
CA ILE A 111 0.61 -0.04 -0.89
C ILE A 111 1.57 0.02 0.29
N ASP A 112 2.62 -0.78 0.26
CA ASP A 112 3.69 -0.65 1.24
C ASP A 112 4.59 0.52 0.82
N VAL A 113 4.59 1.58 1.62
CA VAL A 113 5.36 2.80 1.36
C VAL A 113 6.80 2.69 1.87
N HIS A 114 7.03 1.86 2.89
CA HIS A 114 8.38 1.56 3.40
C HIS A 114 8.50 0.13 3.90
N HIS A 115 9.68 -0.48 3.67
CA HIS A 115 10.08 -1.79 4.18
C HIS A 115 11.41 -1.68 4.92
N GLU A 116 11.48 -2.23 6.13
CA GLU A 116 12.73 -2.61 6.79
C GLU A 116 12.87 -4.13 6.71
N ILE A 117 13.80 -4.59 5.87
CA ILE A 117 14.01 -6.01 5.61
C ILE A 117 15.05 -6.54 6.59
N PHE A 118 14.71 -7.60 7.30
CA PHE A 118 15.68 -8.36 8.09
C PHE A 118 16.27 -9.51 7.26
N LYS A 119 17.45 -9.99 7.66
CA LYS A 119 18.19 -11.06 6.98
C LYS A 119 17.36 -12.25 6.69
N ASP A 120 17.09 -13.09 6.21
CA ASP A 120 16.24 -14.27 6.07
C ASP A 120 14.73 -13.96 5.85
N THR A 121 14.40 -12.74 5.47
CA THR A 121 13.04 -12.43 5.03
C THR A 121 12.72 -13.22 3.77
N PRO A 122 11.61 -13.97 3.73
CA PRO A 122 11.22 -14.67 2.52
C PRO A 122 10.96 -13.67 1.39
N LEU A 123 11.14 -14.12 0.14
CA LEU A 123 10.85 -13.30 -1.02
C LEU A 123 9.35 -12.95 -1.00
N LEU A 124 9.03 -11.67 -0.88
CA LEU A 124 7.66 -11.20 -0.86
C LEU A 124 7.10 -11.15 -2.27
N SER A 125 5.90 -11.70 -2.45
CA SER A 125 5.18 -11.62 -3.72
C SER A 125 4.85 -10.18 -4.12
N TYR A 126 4.78 -9.28 -3.12
CA TYR A 126 4.51 -7.86 -3.30
C TYR A 126 5.66 -7.03 -2.73
N GLY A 127 6.39 -6.39 -3.61
CA GLY A 127 7.44 -5.43 -3.24
C GLY A 127 6.86 -4.08 -2.80
N ARG A 128 7.73 -3.23 -2.24
CA ARG A 128 7.38 -1.84 -1.92
C ARG A 128 6.83 -1.12 -3.16
N GLY A 129 5.75 -0.37 -2.99
CA GLY A 129 5.06 0.35 -4.07
C GLY A 129 4.14 -0.51 -4.92
N CYS A 130 4.10 -1.83 -4.73
CA CYS A 130 3.20 -2.72 -5.46
C CYS A 130 1.79 -2.70 -4.82
N PRO A 131 0.74 -2.33 -5.57
CA PRO A 131 -0.62 -2.38 -5.07
C PRO A 131 -1.04 -3.82 -4.78
N ARG A 132 -1.71 -4.04 -3.67
CA ARG A 132 -2.30 -5.33 -3.31
C ARG A 132 -3.76 -5.20 -2.88
N PRO A 133 -4.55 -6.26 -3.02
CA PRO A 133 -5.97 -6.23 -2.69
C PRO A 133 -6.24 -5.82 -1.24
N VAL A 134 -7.35 -5.11 -1.01
CA VAL A 134 -7.78 -4.68 0.33
C VAL A 134 -8.40 -5.79 1.17
N TYR A 135 -8.78 -6.90 0.58
CA TYR A 135 -9.52 -7.99 1.23
C TYR A 135 -8.64 -9.15 1.75
N VAL A 136 -7.30 -9.12 1.53
CA VAL A 136 -6.37 -10.16 2.01
C VAL A 136 -5.19 -9.58 2.78
N GLY A 137 -4.73 -10.30 3.78
CA GLY A 137 -3.56 -9.96 4.58
C GLY A 137 -3.88 -9.10 5.81
N SER A 138 -2.90 -8.95 6.68
CA SER A 138 -3.10 -8.30 7.99
C SER A 138 -3.23 -6.78 7.89
N SER A 139 -2.39 -6.12 7.10
CA SER A 139 -2.40 -4.65 6.98
C SER A 139 -3.72 -4.12 6.41
N PRO A 140 -4.27 -4.65 5.29
CA PRO A 140 -5.53 -4.17 4.77
C PRO A 140 -6.68 -4.31 5.76
N LYS A 141 -6.78 -5.45 6.44
CA LYS A 141 -7.89 -5.74 7.37
C LYS A 141 -7.84 -4.85 8.61
N ILE A 142 -6.66 -4.59 9.17
CA ILE A 142 -6.54 -3.68 10.31
C ILE A 142 -6.84 -2.23 9.92
N ILE A 143 -6.41 -1.77 8.75
CA ILE A 143 -6.75 -0.44 8.22
C ILE A 143 -8.26 -0.34 8.03
N MET A 144 -8.86 -1.30 7.32
CA MET A 144 -10.30 -1.32 7.03
C MET A 144 -11.14 -1.27 8.30
N ALA A 145 -10.77 -2.01 9.34
CA ALA A 145 -11.49 -2.04 10.62
C ALA A 145 -11.54 -0.66 11.31
N HIS A 146 -10.66 0.27 10.95
CA HIS A 146 -10.59 1.62 11.52
C HIS A 146 -11.19 2.70 10.63
N LEU A 147 -11.71 2.33 9.45
CA LEU A 147 -12.42 3.28 8.58
C LEU A 147 -13.81 3.64 9.12
N PRO A 148 -14.41 4.74 8.64
CA PRO A 148 -15.81 5.05 8.88
C PRO A 148 -16.73 3.93 8.39
N LYS A 149 -17.83 3.70 9.12
CA LYS A 149 -18.80 2.62 8.79
C LYS A 149 -19.26 2.67 7.33
N ALA A 150 -19.49 3.86 6.79
CA ALA A 150 -19.92 4.02 5.39
C ALA A 150 -18.89 3.47 4.39
N LYS A 151 -17.58 3.71 4.63
CA LYS A 151 -16.50 3.16 3.81
C LYS A 151 -16.36 1.65 3.97
N ILE A 152 -16.49 1.12 5.20
CA ILE A 152 -16.48 -0.32 5.46
C ILE A 152 -17.57 -1.02 4.66
N LEU A 153 -18.79 -0.46 4.65
CA LEU A 153 -19.91 -0.99 3.88
C LEU A 153 -19.69 -0.92 2.35
N ASP A 154 -19.16 0.21 1.87
CA ASP A 154 -18.81 0.37 0.45
C ASP A 154 -17.77 -0.69 0.00
N TYR A 155 -16.75 -0.98 0.82
CA TYR A 155 -15.80 -2.06 0.54
C TYR A 155 -16.47 -3.43 0.52
N TYR A 156 -17.37 -3.72 1.46
CA TYR A 156 -18.11 -4.98 1.45
C TYR A 156 -18.93 -5.14 0.15
N GLN A 157 -19.68 -4.11 -0.24
CA GLN A 157 -20.50 -4.15 -1.45
C GLN A 157 -19.67 -4.39 -2.72
N ARG A 158 -18.45 -3.86 -2.77
CA ARG A 158 -17.57 -4.01 -3.94
C ARG A 158 -16.78 -5.31 -3.96
N PHE A 159 -16.44 -5.87 -2.80
CA PHE A 159 -15.54 -7.03 -2.68
C PHE A 159 -16.19 -8.22 -1.95
N SER A 160 -17.52 -8.30 -1.88
CA SER A 160 -18.23 -9.37 -1.17
C SER A 160 -17.88 -10.77 -1.71
N ASN A 161 -17.74 -10.91 -3.03
CA ASN A 161 -17.39 -12.18 -3.67
C ASN A 161 -15.96 -12.61 -3.29
N GLU A 162 -15.00 -11.70 -3.34
CA GLU A 162 -13.61 -11.96 -2.99
C GLU A 162 -13.45 -12.25 -1.50
N LEU A 163 -14.19 -11.54 -0.66
CA LEU A 163 -14.22 -11.79 0.80
C LEU A 163 -14.77 -13.17 1.13
N ALA A 164 -15.79 -13.64 0.41
CA ALA A 164 -16.33 -14.99 0.55
C ALA A 164 -15.34 -16.06 0.04
N GLN A 165 -14.67 -15.81 -1.09
CA GLN A 165 -13.67 -16.73 -1.65
C GLN A 165 -12.48 -16.96 -0.70
N VAL A 166 -12.05 -15.92 0.05
CA VAL A 166 -10.99 -16.05 1.05
C VAL A 166 -11.53 -16.47 2.43
N ASN A 167 -12.80 -16.86 2.53
CA ASN A 167 -13.47 -17.30 3.77
C ASN A 167 -13.35 -16.28 4.91
N PHE A 168 -13.34 -14.98 4.59
CA PHE A 168 -13.23 -13.95 5.61
C PHE A 168 -14.60 -13.57 6.20
N ALA A 169 -15.62 -13.46 5.36
CA ALA A 169 -16.99 -13.18 5.78
C ALA A 169 -17.99 -13.84 4.81
N GLN A 170 -19.10 -14.33 5.35
CA GLN A 170 -20.14 -14.99 4.57
C GLN A 170 -21.22 -13.99 4.08
N ASP A 171 -21.48 -12.97 4.88
CA ASP A 171 -22.45 -11.91 4.58
C ASP A 171 -22.00 -10.56 5.20
N GLU A 172 -22.83 -9.53 5.01
CA GLU A 172 -22.55 -8.19 5.49
C GLU A 172 -22.49 -8.11 7.02
N ASP A 173 -23.37 -8.81 7.71
CA ASP A 173 -23.41 -8.78 9.18
C ASP A 173 -22.18 -9.46 9.77
N ASP A 174 -21.77 -10.62 9.24
CA ASP A 174 -20.53 -11.30 9.62
C ASP A 174 -19.32 -10.40 9.34
N PHE A 175 -19.26 -9.78 8.16
CA PHE A 175 -18.19 -8.85 7.82
C PHE A 175 -18.08 -7.69 8.82
N LEU A 176 -19.20 -7.05 9.14
CA LEU A 176 -19.22 -5.97 10.12
C LEU A 176 -18.85 -6.44 11.53
N GLN A 177 -19.22 -7.67 11.88
CA GLN A 177 -18.82 -8.27 13.15
C GLN A 177 -17.31 -8.51 13.20
N GLN A 178 -16.72 -9.05 12.14
CA GLN A 178 -15.26 -9.23 12.02
C GLN A 178 -14.53 -7.88 12.12
N MET A 179 -14.99 -6.84 11.42
CA MET A 179 -14.39 -5.51 11.50
C MET A 179 -14.44 -4.93 12.93
N ARG A 180 -15.58 -5.07 13.63
CA ARG A 180 -15.70 -4.63 15.04
C ARG A 180 -14.75 -5.41 15.96
N LYS A 181 -14.62 -6.73 15.75
CA LYS A 181 -13.70 -7.58 16.51
C LYS A 181 -12.25 -7.15 16.32
N ILE A 182 -11.82 -6.96 15.07
CA ILE A 182 -10.46 -6.51 14.73
C ILE A 182 -10.19 -5.13 15.34
N LYS A 183 -11.13 -4.19 15.20
CA LYS A 183 -11.02 -2.85 15.80
C LYS A 183 -10.86 -2.91 17.31
N LYS A 184 -11.66 -3.74 18.00
CA LYS A 184 -11.59 -3.91 19.46
C LYS A 184 -10.28 -4.56 19.91
N GLN A 185 -9.76 -5.52 19.15
CA GLN A 185 -8.47 -6.16 19.44
C GLN A 185 -7.29 -5.20 19.27
N GLY A 186 -7.38 -4.25 18.31
CA GLY A 186 -6.30 -3.33 18.01
C GLY A 186 -5.13 -3.96 17.25
N TYR A 187 -5.30 -5.17 16.75
CA TYR A 187 -4.35 -5.86 15.86
C TYR A 187 -5.08 -6.88 14.98
N TYR A 188 -4.41 -7.31 13.92
CA TYR A 188 -4.83 -8.46 13.13
C TYR A 188 -3.63 -9.33 12.76
N PHE A 189 -3.79 -10.64 12.93
CA PHE A 189 -2.81 -11.64 12.53
C PHE A 189 -3.35 -12.45 11.36
N SER A 190 -2.66 -12.41 10.24
CA SER A 190 -2.95 -13.23 9.05
C SER A 190 -1.95 -14.36 8.93
N ASN A 191 -2.45 -15.54 8.59
CA ASN A 191 -1.63 -16.74 8.46
C ASN A 191 -1.85 -17.38 7.09
N GLY A 192 -1.02 -17.02 6.10
CA GLY A 192 -1.07 -17.57 4.76
C GLY A 192 -2.22 -17.07 3.89
N GLU A 193 -2.74 -15.87 4.18
CA GLU A 193 -3.86 -15.34 3.41
C GLU A 193 -3.46 -14.82 2.04
N LEU A 194 -2.31 -14.17 1.94
CA LEU A 194 -1.81 -13.58 0.70
C LEU A 194 -0.78 -14.51 0.03
N ASP A 195 0.11 -15.04 0.82
CA ASP A 195 1.14 -16.00 0.42
C ASP A 195 1.10 -17.17 1.41
N ALA A 196 0.98 -18.39 0.89
CA ALA A 196 0.73 -19.59 1.70
C ALA A 196 1.80 -19.82 2.78
N GLU A 197 3.02 -19.37 2.60
CA GLU A 197 4.15 -19.59 3.52
C GLU A 197 4.43 -18.39 4.42
N ILE A 198 3.68 -17.29 4.29
CA ILE A 198 3.93 -16.04 4.97
C ILE A 198 2.81 -15.73 5.96
N ALA A 199 3.20 -15.26 7.15
CA ALA A 199 2.28 -14.69 8.12
C ALA A 199 2.62 -13.23 8.40
N GLY A 200 1.60 -12.46 8.79
CA GLY A 200 1.73 -11.04 9.09
C GLY A 200 0.92 -10.63 10.31
N LEU A 201 1.52 -9.81 11.16
CA LEU A 201 0.90 -9.20 12.33
C LEU A 201 0.88 -7.69 12.16
N SER A 202 -0.30 -7.08 12.16
CA SER A 202 -0.46 -5.65 11.92
C SER A 202 -1.20 -4.94 13.03
N VAL A 203 -0.78 -3.70 13.31
CA VAL A 203 -1.48 -2.74 14.15
C VAL A 203 -1.78 -1.48 13.35
N PRO A 204 -2.85 -0.71 13.67
CA PRO A 204 -3.14 0.53 12.98
C PRO A 204 -2.18 1.64 13.42
N ILE A 205 -1.90 2.60 12.53
CA ILE A 205 -1.39 3.91 12.90
C ILE A 205 -2.53 4.91 12.75
N ARG A 206 -2.88 5.59 13.83
CA ARG A 206 -4.06 6.46 13.96
C ARG A 206 -3.63 7.91 14.12
N PHE A 207 -4.36 8.81 13.50
CA PHE A 207 -4.19 10.25 13.67
C PHE A 207 -5.50 10.85 14.14
N SER A 208 -5.44 11.82 15.04
CA SER A 208 -6.62 12.48 15.65
C SER A 208 -7.56 13.12 14.63
N SER A 209 -7.06 13.48 13.46
CA SER A 209 -7.82 14.17 12.40
C SER A 209 -8.28 13.28 11.26
N LYS A 210 -7.94 12.00 11.21
CA LYS A 210 -8.23 11.12 10.06
C LYS A 210 -8.45 9.68 10.48
N ASP A 211 -9.30 9.00 9.71
CA ASP A 211 -9.37 7.54 9.71
C ASP A 211 -7.97 6.96 9.51
N ALA A 212 -7.66 5.84 10.17
CA ALA A 212 -6.32 5.25 10.14
C ALA A 212 -5.96 4.67 8.74
N PRO A 213 -5.39 5.45 7.82
CA PRO A 213 -5.08 4.97 6.48
C PRO A 213 -3.79 4.14 6.44
N TYR A 214 -3.15 3.90 7.59
CA TYR A 214 -1.86 3.24 7.68
C TYR A 214 -1.86 2.07 8.66
N ALA A 215 -0.96 1.11 8.43
CA ALA A 215 -0.66 0.02 9.34
C ALA A 215 0.84 -0.19 9.47
N LEU A 216 1.27 -0.53 10.69
CA LEU A 216 2.60 -1.03 10.98
C LEU A 216 2.53 -2.55 11.11
N THR A 217 3.38 -3.28 10.36
CA THR A 217 3.25 -4.72 10.20
C THR A 217 4.57 -5.42 10.42
N LEU A 218 4.57 -6.51 11.19
CA LEU A 218 5.62 -7.53 11.17
C LEU A 218 5.25 -8.64 10.21
N LEU A 219 6.22 -9.08 9.42
CA LEU A 219 6.03 -10.11 8.42
C LEU A 219 7.23 -11.07 8.41
N ALA A 220 6.94 -12.38 8.37
CA ALA A 220 7.93 -13.44 8.27
C ALA A 220 7.29 -14.73 7.75
N SER A 221 8.09 -15.79 7.59
CA SER A 221 7.56 -17.14 7.36
C SER A 221 6.66 -17.58 8.51
N LYS A 222 5.63 -18.37 8.23
CA LYS A 222 4.70 -18.91 9.24
C LYS A 222 5.42 -19.57 10.39
N ASN A 223 6.37 -20.45 10.08
CA ASN A 223 7.13 -21.22 11.08
C ASN A 223 7.81 -20.30 12.09
N ARG A 224 8.24 -19.10 11.69
CA ARG A 224 8.88 -18.19 12.61
C ARG A 224 7.93 -17.64 13.67
N PHE A 225 6.66 -17.45 13.34
CA PHE A 225 5.64 -17.04 14.32
C PHE A 225 5.30 -18.13 15.35
N GLU A 226 5.53 -19.40 15.04
CA GLU A 226 5.30 -20.52 15.98
C GLU A 226 6.27 -20.53 17.16
N PHE A 227 7.46 -19.96 16.98
CA PHE A 227 8.53 -19.96 18.00
C PHE A 227 8.65 -18.67 18.80
N VAL A 228 7.69 -17.74 18.64
CA VAL A 228 7.73 -16.43 19.31
C VAL A 228 6.46 -16.20 20.13
N ASN A 229 6.59 -15.36 21.14
CA ASN A 229 5.45 -14.91 21.92
C ASN A 229 4.70 -13.81 21.11
N LEU A 230 3.57 -14.18 20.50
CA LEU A 230 2.76 -13.27 19.69
C LEU A 230 2.31 -12.04 20.48
N GLN A 231 1.92 -12.21 21.76
CA GLN A 231 1.50 -11.10 22.62
C GLN A 231 2.60 -10.04 22.79
N LYS A 232 3.85 -10.49 22.97
CA LYS A 232 5.00 -9.58 23.05
C LYS A 232 5.26 -8.83 21.75
N LEU A 233 5.03 -9.45 20.58
CA LEU A 233 5.14 -8.78 19.29
C LEU A 233 4.03 -7.73 19.10
N ILE A 234 2.81 -8.03 19.54
CA ILE A 234 1.68 -7.09 19.55
C ILE A 234 2.04 -5.84 20.36
N GLU A 235 2.51 -6.03 21.59
CA GLU A 235 2.93 -4.94 22.49
C GLU A 235 4.02 -4.08 21.85
N ILE A 236 5.06 -4.69 21.27
CA ILE A 236 6.14 -3.98 20.59
C ILE A 236 5.57 -3.12 19.45
N LEU A 237 4.67 -3.67 18.62
CA LEU A 237 4.08 -2.92 17.51
C LEU A 237 3.21 -1.78 18.01
N GLN A 238 2.33 -2.03 19.00
CA GLN A 238 1.42 -1.03 19.53
C GLN A 238 2.16 0.13 20.20
N ASP A 239 3.17 -0.16 21.02
CA ASP A 239 3.99 0.87 21.69
C ASP A 239 4.71 1.76 20.65
N ASN A 240 5.26 1.17 19.58
CA ASN A 240 5.96 1.94 18.56
C ASN A 240 4.98 2.71 17.66
N ALA A 241 3.82 2.14 17.32
CA ALA A 241 2.79 2.85 16.58
C ALA A 241 2.30 4.09 17.34
N GLU A 242 2.06 3.98 18.65
CA GLU A 242 1.69 5.12 19.49
C GLU A 242 2.78 6.20 19.55
N GLN A 243 4.05 5.82 19.59
CA GLN A 243 5.15 6.77 19.57
C GLN A 243 5.24 7.49 18.20
N ILE A 244 5.04 6.77 17.10
CA ILE A 244 4.97 7.35 15.75
C ILE A 244 3.81 8.34 15.67
N GLU A 245 2.61 7.95 16.12
CA GLU A 245 1.42 8.81 16.16
C GLU A 245 1.71 10.14 16.89
N LYS A 246 2.27 10.06 18.09
CA LYS A 246 2.63 11.24 18.91
C LYS A 246 3.62 12.17 18.19
N GLN A 247 4.66 11.62 17.55
CA GLN A 247 5.65 12.44 16.87
C GLN A 247 5.08 13.14 15.63
N VAL A 248 4.23 12.45 14.86
CA VAL A 248 3.55 13.05 13.71
C VAL A 248 2.57 14.15 14.14
N GLU A 249 1.84 13.97 15.25
CA GLU A 249 0.94 15.00 15.78
C GLU A 249 1.67 16.26 16.23
N VAL A 250 2.82 16.10 16.88
CA VAL A 250 3.67 17.24 17.26
C VAL A 250 4.12 18.05 16.03
N LEU A 251 4.55 17.37 14.96
CA LEU A 251 4.94 18.06 13.72
C LEU A 251 3.76 18.80 13.09
N ASN A 252 2.61 18.17 12.97
CA ASN A 252 1.41 18.78 12.38
C ASN A 252 0.96 20.02 13.17
N THR A 253 1.11 20.00 14.48
CA THR A 253 0.79 21.16 15.35
C THR A 253 1.80 22.30 15.13
N SER A 254 3.08 21.99 14.98
CA SER A 254 4.13 22.99 14.74
C SER A 254 3.97 23.67 13.37
N PHE A 255 3.64 22.93 12.32
CA PHE A 255 3.38 23.50 10.99
C PHE A 255 2.13 24.40 10.94
N ASN A 256 1.08 24.09 11.72
CA ASN A 256 -0.12 24.91 11.79
C ASN A 256 0.10 26.23 12.55
N ILE A 257 1.08 26.32 13.43
CA ILE A 257 1.45 27.55 14.15
C ILE A 257 2.25 28.51 13.27
N GLU A 258 3.04 28.00 12.31
CA GLU A 258 3.83 28.84 11.38
C GLU A 258 2.97 29.43 10.22
N LEU A 259 1.75 28.94 10.02
CA LEU A 259 0.84 29.40 8.97
C LEU A 259 -0.28 30.34 9.46
N THR A 260 -0.31 30.64 10.77
CA THR A 260 -1.21 31.64 11.40
C THR A 260 -0.47 32.87 11.86
#